data_9d22f6e149794f729fdff9bc04eee41c
#
_entry.id   9d22f6e149794f729fdff9bc04eee41c
#
_cell.length_a   1.000
_cell.length_b   1.000
_cell.length_c   1.000
_cell.angle_alpha   90.00
_cell.angle_beta   90.00
_cell.angle_gamma   90.00
#
_symmetry.space_group_name_H-M   'P 1'
#
loop_
_entity.id
_entity.type
_entity.pdbx_description
1 polymer ?
#
loop_
_entity_poly.entity_id
_entity_poly.type
_entity_poly.pdbx_seq_one_letter_code
_entity_poly.pdbx_strand_id
1 'polypeptide(L)'
;MSDTPWEPPLAGSETEHLLGALDRLRTTFRWKAADLDAAGLQTRIGASALTLGGLLKHLALVEDDVSTLRLSGTPIGEPWESDWAEGDWAFVSAADDSPEQLYALWDGAVARSRARLDAALADGGIDGFVHMTDPDGGRAGLRRLLCDLIEEYGRHTGHADLLREAVDGLVGEDPPPGWRPQVGRRPVG
;
A
#
# COMPACT_ATOMS: atom_id res chain seq x y z
N MET A 1 21.76 15.53 6.08
CA MET A 1 20.37 15.10 5.93
C MET A 1 20.41 13.94 4.96
N SER A 2 19.84 12.80 5.32
CA SER A 2 19.85 11.61 4.45
C SER A 2 19.06 11.94 3.18
N ASP A 3 19.60 11.53 2.03
CA ASP A 3 18.98 11.74 0.70
C ASP A 3 17.80 10.76 0.46
N THR A 4 17.30 10.15 1.53
CA THR A 4 16.23 9.15 1.56
C THR A 4 15.01 9.72 2.30
N PRO A 5 14.11 10.43 1.60
CA PRO A 5 12.98 11.16 2.21
C PRO A 5 11.93 10.25 2.86
N TRP A 6 11.98 8.95 2.61
CA TRP A 6 11.09 7.93 3.19
C TRP A 6 11.68 7.28 4.47
N GLU A 7 12.93 7.59 4.83
CA GLU A 7 13.54 7.02 6.04
C GLU A 7 12.94 7.69 7.27
N PRO A 8 12.41 6.92 8.25
CA PRO A 8 11.92 7.51 9.49
C PRO A 8 13.07 8.19 10.26
N PRO A 9 12.78 9.20 11.09
CA PRO A 9 13.81 9.86 11.88
C PRO A 9 14.46 8.88 12.86
N LEU A 10 15.77 9.02 13.13
CA LEU A 10 16.46 8.20 14.14
C LEU A 10 15.89 8.40 15.54
N ALA A 11 15.43 9.60 15.85
CA ALA A 11 14.77 9.94 17.10
C ALA A 11 13.60 10.89 16.78
N GLY A 12 12.40 10.47 17.10
CA GLY A 12 11.17 11.20 16.84
C GLY A 12 10.07 10.77 17.78
N SER A 13 8.90 11.35 17.63
CA SER A 13 7.68 10.92 18.30
C SER A 13 7.23 9.55 17.78
N GLU A 14 6.37 8.87 18.54
CA GLU A 14 5.73 7.64 18.10
C GLU A 14 5.02 7.80 16.75
N THR A 15 4.31 8.90 16.56
CA THR A 15 3.60 9.20 15.30
C THR A 15 4.57 9.31 14.12
N GLU A 16 5.68 10.02 14.28
CA GLU A 16 6.69 10.13 13.23
C GLU A 16 7.32 8.79 12.89
N HIS A 17 7.56 7.93 13.88
CA HIS A 17 8.09 6.59 13.64
C HIS A 17 7.07 5.68 12.92
N LEU A 18 5.79 5.68 13.33
CA LEU A 18 4.75 4.87 12.69
C LEU A 18 4.50 5.31 11.24
N LEU A 19 4.34 6.61 11.01
CA LEU A 19 4.15 7.14 9.66
C LEU A 19 5.38 6.93 8.79
N GLY A 20 6.58 7.13 9.34
CA GLY A 20 7.83 6.91 8.61
C GLY A 20 8.04 5.43 8.26
N ALA A 21 7.72 4.49 9.18
CA ALA A 21 7.78 3.06 8.91
C ALA A 21 6.80 2.65 7.79
N LEU A 22 5.57 3.17 7.84
CA LEU A 22 4.57 2.92 6.81
C LEU A 22 5.01 3.48 5.45
N ASP A 23 5.54 4.70 5.41
CA ASP A 23 5.98 5.33 4.17
C ASP A 23 7.22 4.68 3.58
N ARG A 24 8.12 4.16 4.42
CA ARG A 24 9.25 3.33 3.97
C ARG A 24 8.75 2.06 3.29
N LEU A 25 7.84 1.32 3.92
CA LEU A 25 7.26 0.10 3.34
C LEU A 25 6.50 0.38 2.03
N ARG A 26 5.69 1.44 1.97
CA ARG A 26 5.01 1.89 0.75
C ARG A 26 6.01 2.16 -0.37
N THR A 27 7.10 2.85 -0.05
CA THR A 27 8.13 3.22 -1.03
C THR A 27 8.88 1.99 -1.54
N THR A 28 9.28 1.09 -0.65
CA THR A 28 9.93 -0.17 -1.01
C THR A 28 9.02 -1.05 -1.86
N PHE A 29 7.77 -1.25 -1.44
CA PHE A 29 6.79 -2.00 -2.22
C PHE A 29 6.59 -1.43 -3.62
N ARG A 30 6.39 -0.09 -3.73
CA ARG A 30 6.19 0.57 -5.01
C ARG A 30 7.41 0.45 -5.94
N TRP A 31 8.62 0.48 -5.37
CA TRP A 31 9.86 0.23 -6.10
C TRP A 31 9.93 -1.20 -6.62
N LYS A 32 9.60 -2.20 -5.80
CA LYS A 32 9.58 -3.61 -6.20
C LYS A 32 8.59 -3.89 -7.33
N ALA A 33 7.50 -3.16 -7.38
CA ALA A 33 6.50 -3.28 -8.45
C ALA A 33 6.77 -2.37 -9.66
N ALA A 34 7.81 -1.50 -9.64
CA ALA A 34 8.02 -0.45 -10.65
C ALA A 34 8.52 -0.99 -11.98
N ASP A 35 8.19 -0.24 -13.05
CA ASP A 35 8.78 -0.39 -14.39
C ASP A 35 8.61 -1.81 -15.01
N LEU A 36 7.54 -2.49 -14.67
CA LEU A 36 7.18 -3.80 -15.24
C LEU A 36 6.05 -3.65 -16.26
N ASP A 37 6.13 -4.46 -17.30
CA ASP A 37 5.05 -4.66 -18.27
C ASP A 37 3.96 -5.60 -17.69
N ALA A 38 2.89 -5.81 -18.45
CA ALA A 38 1.79 -6.69 -18.04
C ALA A 38 2.25 -8.12 -17.73
N ALA A 39 3.21 -8.66 -18.48
CA ALA A 39 3.73 -10.01 -18.26
C ALA A 39 4.51 -10.10 -16.95
N GLY A 40 5.37 -9.11 -16.66
CA GLY A 40 6.11 -9.01 -15.41
C GLY A 40 5.18 -8.87 -14.20
N LEU A 41 4.15 -8.01 -14.30
CA LEU A 41 3.16 -7.83 -13.22
C LEU A 41 2.29 -9.07 -12.96
N GLN A 42 2.13 -9.98 -13.92
CA GLN A 42 1.35 -11.22 -13.78
C GLN A 42 2.21 -12.46 -13.52
N THR A 43 3.51 -12.31 -13.37
CA THR A 43 4.42 -13.44 -13.07
C THR A 43 4.12 -14.03 -11.70
N ARG A 44 4.08 -15.37 -11.62
CA ARG A 44 3.84 -16.15 -10.40
C ARG A 44 5.07 -16.95 -10.02
N ILE A 45 5.18 -17.30 -8.73
CA ILE A 45 6.25 -18.17 -8.21
C ILE A 45 5.65 -19.48 -7.70
N GLY A 46 6.12 -20.59 -8.27
CA GLY A 46 5.71 -21.93 -7.82
C GLY A 46 4.19 -22.11 -7.89
N ALA A 47 3.61 -22.56 -6.77
CA ALA A 47 2.16 -22.79 -6.64
C ALA A 47 1.39 -21.56 -6.10
N SER A 48 2.07 -20.43 -5.84
CA SER A 48 1.42 -19.21 -5.33
C SER A 48 0.53 -18.58 -6.40
N ALA A 49 -0.64 -18.08 -5.96
CA ALA A 49 -1.52 -17.27 -6.79
C ALA A 49 -1.12 -15.78 -6.82
N LEU A 50 -0.20 -15.37 -5.95
CA LEU A 50 0.21 -13.97 -5.84
C LEU A 50 0.99 -13.51 -7.08
N THR A 51 0.72 -12.27 -7.49
CA THR A 51 1.42 -11.54 -8.54
C THR A 51 1.68 -10.10 -8.07
N LEU A 52 2.65 -9.41 -8.64
CA LEU A 52 2.89 -7.99 -8.32
C LEU A 52 1.69 -7.11 -8.70
N GLY A 53 1.01 -7.40 -9.82
CA GLY A 53 -0.22 -6.70 -10.20
C GLY A 53 -1.35 -6.92 -9.20
N GLY A 54 -1.55 -8.16 -8.75
CA GLY A 54 -2.52 -8.49 -7.70
C GLY A 54 -2.23 -7.78 -6.39
N LEU A 55 -0.95 -7.72 -5.98
CA LEU A 55 -0.53 -6.99 -4.78
C LEU A 55 -0.74 -5.48 -4.89
N LEU A 56 -0.49 -4.86 -6.06
CA LEU A 56 -0.79 -3.44 -6.29
C LEU A 56 -2.27 -3.14 -6.07
N LYS A 57 -3.16 -3.93 -6.68
CA LYS A 57 -4.61 -3.74 -6.55
C LYS A 57 -5.10 -4.02 -5.13
N HIS A 58 -4.62 -5.10 -4.52
CA HIS A 58 -4.96 -5.46 -3.14
C HIS A 58 -4.56 -4.37 -2.14
N LEU A 59 -3.30 -3.91 -2.19
CA LEU A 59 -2.85 -2.86 -1.26
C LEU A 59 -3.51 -1.51 -1.53
N ALA A 60 -3.89 -1.19 -2.77
CA ALA A 60 -4.69 -0.01 -3.06
C ALA A 60 -6.09 -0.10 -2.41
N LEU A 61 -6.73 -1.28 -2.48
CA LEU A 61 -8.00 -1.53 -1.81
C LEU A 61 -7.86 -1.41 -0.27
N VAL A 62 -6.80 -2.00 0.30
CA VAL A 62 -6.52 -1.92 1.74
C VAL A 62 -6.35 -0.47 2.20
N GLU A 63 -5.62 0.36 1.44
CA GLU A 63 -5.44 1.79 1.74
C GLU A 63 -6.77 2.54 1.81
N ASP A 64 -7.63 2.34 0.81
CA ASP A 64 -8.93 3.00 0.78
C ASP A 64 -9.89 2.43 1.85
N ASP A 65 -9.96 1.11 2.06
CA ASP A 65 -10.79 0.49 3.10
C ASP A 65 -10.41 1.00 4.49
N VAL A 66 -9.12 0.93 4.84
CA VAL A 66 -8.63 1.35 6.15
C VAL A 66 -8.85 2.84 6.37
N SER A 67 -8.55 3.67 5.38
CA SER A 67 -8.65 5.13 5.53
C SER A 67 -10.07 5.70 5.36
N THR A 68 -11.06 4.88 4.98
CA THR A 68 -12.47 5.30 4.89
C THR A 68 -13.34 4.50 5.86
N LEU A 69 -13.67 3.25 5.49
CA LEU A 69 -14.65 2.44 6.23
C LEU A 69 -14.21 2.21 7.68
N ARG A 70 -12.96 1.77 7.88
CA ARG A 70 -12.46 1.50 9.24
C ARG A 70 -12.16 2.77 10.02
N LEU A 71 -11.64 3.80 9.37
CA LEU A 71 -11.30 5.07 10.02
C LEU A 71 -12.56 5.85 10.43
N SER A 72 -13.49 6.09 9.49
CA SER A 72 -14.61 7.03 9.67
C SER A 72 -16.01 6.44 9.47
N GLY A 73 -16.13 5.19 9.04
CA GLY A 73 -17.40 4.56 8.66
C GLY A 73 -17.96 5.05 7.33
N THR A 74 -17.21 5.85 6.59
CA THR A 74 -17.59 6.30 5.26
C THR A 74 -17.45 5.14 4.27
N PRO A 75 -18.41 4.89 3.36
CA PRO A 75 -18.27 3.90 2.31
C PRO A 75 -17.00 4.13 1.50
N ILE A 76 -16.37 3.04 1.04
CA ILE A 76 -15.10 3.09 0.34
C ILE A 76 -15.19 3.90 -0.97
N GLY A 77 -16.32 3.84 -1.70
CA GLY A 77 -16.58 4.62 -2.92
C GLY A 77 -15.74 4.18 -4.12
N GLU A 78 -15.80 5.03 -5.16
CA GLU A 78 -15.00 4.82 -6.37
C GLU A 78 -13.48 4.84 -6.06
N PRO A 79 -12.69 4.04 -6.81
CA PRO A 79 -13.07 3.26 -8.01
C PRO A 79 -13.50 1.81 -7.72
N TRP A 80 -13.84 1.49 -6.49
CA TRP A 80 -14.17 0.12 -6.07
C TRP A 80 -15.61 -0.24 -6.39
N GLU A 81 -15.81 -1.38 -7.05
CA GLU A 81 -17.11 -1.93 -7.35
C GLU A 81 -17.68 -2.71 -6.16
N SER A 82 -18.94 -3.16 -6.25
CA SER A 82 -19.62 -3.90 -5.18
C SER A 82 -18.92 -5.20 -4.78
N ASP A 83 -18.15 -5.78 -5.68
CA ASP A 83 -17.54 -7.10 -5.51
C ASP A 83 -16.18 -7.07 -4.77
N TRP A 84 -15.67 -5.87 -4.46
CA TRP A 84 -14.37 -5.71 -3.80
C TRP A 84 -14.24 -6.45 -2.45
N ALA A 85 -15.36 -6.68 -1.77
CA ALA A 85 -15.40 -7.39 -0.49
C ALA A 85 -15.28 -8.91 -0.63
N GLU A 86 -15.32 -9.47 -1.84
CA GLU A 86 -15.19 -10.90 -2.09
C GLU A 86 -13.71 -11.32 -2.06
N GLY A 87 -13.29 -11.92 -0.95
CA GLY A 87 -12.03 -12.63 -0.70
C GLY A 87 -10.81 -12.28 -1.53
N ASP A 88 -10.64 -12.93 -2.67
CA ASP A 88 -9.49 -12.77 -3.55
C ASP A 88 -9.74 -11.88 -4.79
N TRP A 89 -10.88 -11.16 -4.83
CA TRP A 89 -11.28 -10.34 -5.98
C TRP A 89 -10.17 -9.43 -6.50
N ALA A 90 -9.49 -8.69 -5.61
CA ALA A 90 -8.43 -7.77 -6.02
C ALA A 90 -7.26 -8.49 -6.71
N PHE A 91 -6.89 -9.69 -6.24
CA PHE A 91 -5.82 -10.48 -6.83
C PHE A 91 -6.21 -11.06 -8.19
N VAL A 92 -7.46 -11.49 -8.35
CA VAL A 92 -7.95 -12.09 -9.59
C VAL A 92 -8.18 -11.02 -10.65
N SER A 93 -8.92 -9.96 -10.32
CA SER A 93 -9.31 -8.91 -11.26
C SER A 93 -8.14 -8.01 -11.72
N ALA A 94 -7.00 -8.02 -11.01
CA ALA A 94 -5.80 -7.31 -11.45
C ALA A 94 -5.23 -7.81 -12.78
N ALA A 95 -5.62 -8.99 -13.24
CA ALA A 95 -5.20 -9.53 -14.54
C ALA A 95 -5.85 -8.78 -15.71
N ASP A 96 -6.96 -8.12 -15.49
CA ASP A 96 -7.72 -7.37 -16.51
C ASP A 96 -7.27 -5.89 -16.60
N ASP A 97 -6.44 -5.43 -15.65
CA ASP A 97 -5.96 -4.05 -15.61
C ASP A 97 -4.61 -3.89 -16.33
N SER A 98 -4.42 -2.76 -17.00
CA SER A 98 -3.10 -2.42 -17.56
C SER A 98 -2.11 -2.02 -16.45
N PRO A 99 -0.79 -2.09 -16.70
CA PRO A 99 0.22 -1.60 -15.75
C PRO A 99 -0.04 -0.17 -15.29
N GLU A 100 -0.40 0.73 -16.22
CA GLU A 100 -0.68 2.13 -15.92
C GLU A 100 -1.90 2.29 -14.99
N GLN A 101 -2.94 1.48 -15.20
CA GLN A 101 -4.12 1.47 -14.33
C GLN A 101 -3.77 0.99 -12.93
N LEU A 102 -3.02 -0.09 -12.78
CA LEU A 102 -2.58 -0.62 -11.49
C LEU A 102 -1.71 0.38 -10.72
N TYR A 103 -0.75 1.01 -11.40
CA TYR A 103 0.09 2.04 -10.77
C TYR A 103 -0.72 3.26 -10.35
N ALA A 104 -1.58 3.80 -11.23
CA ALA A 104 -2.41 4.94 -10.91
C ALA A 104 -3.39 4.67 -9.78
N LEU A 105 -3.96 3.45 -9.73
CA LEU A 105 -4.85 3.00 -8.67
C LEU A 105 -4.16 3.02 -7.32
N TRP A 106 -2.99 2.39 -7.22
CA TRP A 106 -2.23 2.32 -5.99
C TRP A 106 -1.70 3.69 -5.55
N ASP A 107 -1.06 4.45 -6.45
CA ASP A 107 -0.53 5.79 -6.16
C ASP A 107 -1.65 6.73 -5.67
N GLY A 108 -2.85 6.65 -6.30
CA GLY A 108 -4.02 7.42 -5.90
C GLY A 108 -4.58 7.02 -4.54
N ALA A 109 -4.68 5.72 -4.26
CA ALA A 109 -5.15 5.21 -2.97
C ALA A 109 -4.23 5.65 -1.82
N VAL A 110 -2.92 5.52 -1.98
CA VAL A 110 -1.93 5.98 -0.99
C VAL A 110 -2.04 7.48 -0.76
N ALA A 111 -2.21 8.29 -1.80
CA ALA A 111 -2.36 9.73 -1.66
C ALA A 111 -3.63 10.10 -0.85
N ARG A 112 -4.76 9.45 -1.15
CA ARG A 112 -6.02 9.63 -0.40
C ARG A 112 -5.89 9.20 1.05
N SER A 113 -5.30 8.03 1.29
CA SER A 113 -5.08 7.48 2.63
C SER A 113 -4.21 8.41 3.49
N ARG A 114 -3.08 8.90 2.95
CA ARG A 114 -2.24 9.88 3.66
C ARG A 114 -3.06 11.10 4.08
N ALA A 115 -3.78 11.72 3.17
CA ALA A 115 -4.57 12.92 3.48
C ALA A 115 -5.62 12.68 4.58
N ARG A 116 -6.28 11.50 4.58
CA ARG A 116 -7.28 11.14 5.59
C ARG A 116 -6.64 10.83 6.95
N LEU A 117 -5.52 10.12 6.97
CA LEU A 117 -4.77 9.83 8.20
C LEU A 117 -4.20 11.10 8.82
N ASP A 118 -3.65 12.02 8.00
CA ASP A 118 -3.15 13.32 8.46
C ASP A 118 -4.28 14.14 9.10
N ALA A 119 -5.48 14.15 8.48
CA ALA A 119 -6.64 14.84 9.04
C ALA A 119 -7.09 14.22 10.38
N ALA A 120 -7.12 12.89 10.48
CA ALA A 120 -7.48 12.19 11.73
C ALA A 120 -6.46 12.45 12.85
N LEU A 121 -5.17 12.48 12.51
CA LEU A 121 -4.10 12.81 13.46
C LEU A 121 -4.19 14.25 13.93
N ALA A 122 -4.57 15.19 13.06
CA ALA A 122 -4.77 16.60 13.43
C ALA A 122 -5.99 16.80 14.33
N ASP A 123 -7.04 15.99 14.18
CA ASP A 123 -8.27 16.10 14.97
C ASP A 123 -8.15 15.43 16.34
N GLY A 124 -7.77 14.16 16.40
CA GLY A 124 -7.77 13.35 17.62
C GLY A 124 -6.41 12.85 18.09
N GLY A 125 -5.36 13.07 17.31
CA GLY A 125 -4.02 12.52 17.56
C GLY A 125 -3.96 10.99 17.44
N ILE A 126 -2.81 10.43 17.78
CA ILE A 126 -2.55 8.98 17.67
C ILE A 126 -3.40 8.12 18.60
N ASP A 127 -3.90 8.70 19.69
CA ASP A 127 -4.77 8.06 20.69
C ASP A 127 -6.26 8.18 20.35
N GLY A 128 -6.61 8.87 19.25
CA GLY A 128 -7.98 9.03 18.78
C GLY A 128 -8.65 7.70 18.46
N PHE A 129 -9.95 7.57 18.78
CA PHE A 129 -10.74 6.40 18.39
C PHE A 129 -11.23 6.52 16.94
N VAL A 130 -11.30 5.37 16.26
CA VAL A 130 -11.79 5.26 14.89
C VAL A 130 -13.17 4.58 14.84
N HIS A 131 -13.76 4.45 13.66
CA HIS A 131 -15.06 3.80 13.48
C HIS A 131 -15.02 2.29 13.69
N MET A 132 -13.90 1.64 13.34
CA MET A 132 -13.75 0.19 13.48
C MET A 132 -14.01 -0.27 14.92
N THR A 133 -14.87 -1.29 15.06
CA THR A 133 -15.22 -1.89 16.35
C THR A 133 -14.95 -3.39 16.34
N ASP A 134 -14.70 -3.96 17.51
CA ASP A 134 -14.71 -5.40 17.71
C ASP A 134 -16.17 -5.92 17.89
N PRO A 135 -16.38 -7.26 17.89
CA PRO A 135 -17.71 -7.86 18.11
C PRO A 135 -18.36 -7.49 19.45
N ASP A 136 -17.57 -7.13 20.45
CA ASP A 136 -18.05 -6.78 21.81
C ASP A 136 -18.33 -5.27 21.92
N GLY A 137 -18.16 -4.49 20.84
CA GLY A 137 -18.41 -3.05 20.76
C GLY A 137 -17.24 -2.18 21.22
N GLY A 138 -16.08 -2.77 21.47
CA GLY A 138 -14.83 -2.03 21.73
C GLY A 138 -14.37 -1.28 20.49
N ARG A 139 -14.02 0.01 20.64
CA ARG A 139 -13.53 0.84 19.52
C ARG A 139 -12.02 0.72 19.35
N ALA A 140 -11.58 0.58 18.12
CA ALA A 140 -10.15 0.62 17.80
C ALA A 140 -9.61 2.06 17.91
N GLY A 141 -8.32 2.19 18.22
CA GLY A 141 -7.61 3.45 18.15
C GLY A 141 -6.90 3.63 16.79
N LEU A 142 -6.59 4.89 16.44
CA LEU A 142 -5.88 5.22 15.21
C LEU A 142 -4.50 4.51 15.14
N ARG A 143 -3.81 4.40 16.28
CA ARG A 143 -2.55 3.62 16.39
C ARG A 143 -2.73 2.19 15.88
N ARG A 144 -3.84 1.54 16.20
CA ARG A 144 -4.13 0.17 15.75
C ARG A 144 -4.24 0.11 14.22
N LEU A 145 -4.94 1.05 13.58
CA LEU A 145 -5.04 1.08 12.12
C LEU A 145 -3.68 1.28 11.45
N LEU A 146 -2.83 2.14 12.01
CA LEU A 146 -1.47 2.34 11.49
C LEU A 146 -0.63 1.06 11.63
N CYS A 147 -0.72 0.37 12.76
CA CYS A 147 -0.03 -0.92 12.96
C CYS A 147 -0.53 -1.98 11.98
N ASP A 148 -1.85 -2.07 11.74
CA ASP A 148 -2.44 -3.02 10.79
C ASP A 148 -1.94 -2.74 9.36
N LEU A 149 -1.85 -1.47 8.94
CA LEU A 149 -1.27 -1.10 7.65
C LEU A 149 0.22 -1.47 7.56
N ILE A 150 1.00 -1.21 8.60
CA ILE A 150 2.42 -1.58 8.65
C ILE A 150 2.59 -3.11 8.54
N GLU A 151 1.77 -3.89 9.25
CA GLU A 151 1.80 -5.35 9.18
C GLU A 151 1.46 -5.85 7.76
N GLU A 152 0.42 -5.30 7.16
CA GLU A 152 -0.04 -5.66 5.82
C GLU A 152 1.02 -5.34 4.77
N TYR A 153 1.58 -4.13 4.79
CA TYR A 153 2.68 -3.76 3.91
C TYR A 153 3.94 -4.57 4.16
N GLY A 154 4.30 -4.83 5.41
CA GLY A 154 5.47 -5.65 5.75
C GLY A 154 5.37 -7.06 5.17
N ARG A 155 4.20 -7.70 5.30
CA ARG A 155 3.90 -9.01 4.72
C ARG A 155 4.01 -8.99 3.19
N HIS A 156 3.35 -8.03 2.55
CA HIS A 156 3.25 -7.98 1.09
C HIS A 156 4.50 -7.42 0.41
N THR A 157 5.30 -6.60 1.08
CA THR A 157 6.62 -6.20 0.60
C THR A 157 7.57 -7.41 0.53
N GLY A 158 7.55 -8.29 1.54
CA GLY A 158 8.31 -9.56 1.48
C GLY A 158 7.85 -10.49 0.34
N HIS A 159 6.55 -10.54 0.03
CA HIS A 159 6.06 -11.25 -1.17
C HIS A 159 6.55 -10.58 -2.46
N ALA A 160 6.54 -9.25 -2.51
CA ALA A 160 7.00 -8.48 -3.67
C ALA A 160 8.50 -8.66 -3.92
N ASP A 161 9.32 -8.80 -2.87
CA ASP A 161 10.74 -9.12 -2.98
C ASP A 161 10.99 -10.39 -3.80
N LEU A 162 10.33 -11.48 -3.41
CA LEU A 162 10.49 -12.78 -4.08
C LEU A 162 9.91 -12.75 -5.50
N LEU A 163 8.76 -12.13 -5.70
CA LEU A 163 8.13 -11.99 -7.01
C LEU A 163 9.02 -11.19 -7.96
N ARG A 164 9.58 -10.07 -7.50
CA ARG A 164 10.47 -9.22 -8.30
C ARG A 164 11.76 -9.92 -8.67
N GLU A 165 12.37 -10.62 -7.72
CA GLU A 165 13.57 -11.42 -8.00
C GLU A 165 13.32 -12.46 -9.09
N ALA A 166 12.15 -13.11 -9.10
CA ALA A 166 11.77 -14.09 -10.11
C ALA A 166 11.50 -13.48 -11.49
N VAL A 167 11.06 -12.22 -11.56
CA VAL A 167 10.80 -11.54 -12.84
C VAL A 167 12.08 -11.12 -13.54
N ASP A 168 12.98 -10.45 -12.85
CA ASP A 168 14.17 -9.84 -13.47
C ASP A 168 15.45 -9.85 -12.61
N GLY A 169 15.41 -10.52 -11.46
CA GLY A 169 16.55 -10.64 -10.56
C GLY A 169 16.80 -9.42 -9.67
N LEU A 170 15.89 -8.44 -9.62
CA LEU A 170 16.06 -7.26 -8.78
C LEU A 170 15.94 -7.63 -7.29
N VAL A 171 17.03 -7.46 -6.56
CA VAL A 171 17.16 -7.67 -5.12
C VAL A 171 17.42 -6.35 -4.38
N GLY A 172 17.41 -6.38 -3.05
CA GLY A 172 17.68 -5.24 -2.17
C GLY A 172 16.46 -4.83 -1.35
N GLU A 173 16.70 -4.17 -0.22
CA GLU A 173 15.67 -3.77 0.74
C GLU A 173 15.07 -2.39 0.43
N ASP A 174 15.89 -1.49 -0.07
CA ASP A 174 15.53 -0.09 -0.32
C ASP A 174 15.76 0.29 -1.78
N PRO A 175 14.95 1.21 -2.33
CA PRO A 175 15.22 1.77 -3.64
C PRO A 175 16.54 2.54 -3.66
N PRO A 176 17.20 2.63 -4.81
CA PRO A 176 18.45 3.38 -4.91
C PRO A 176 18.25 4.86 -4.57
N PRO A 177 19.32 5.54 -4.08
CA PRO A 177 19.25 6.97 -3.76
C PRO A 177 18.64 7.78 -4.90
N GLY A 178 17.70 8.67 -4.58
CA GLY A 178 17.04 9.53 -5.56
C GLY A 178 15.92 8.85 -6.36
N TRP A 179 15.64 7.58 -6.15
CA TRP A 179 14.51 6.92 -6.81
C TRP A 179 13.18 7.63 -6.48
N ARG A 180 12.33 7.74 -7.47
CA ARG A 180 10.94 8.25 -7.36
C ARG A 180 10.06 7.43 -8.27
N PRO A 181 8.79 7.14 -7.88
CA PRO A 181 7.85 6.50 -8.77
C PRO A 181 7.69 7.33 -10.05
N GLN A 182 7.75 6.68 -11.19
CA GLN A 182 7.55 7.35 -12.48
C GLN A 182 6.05 7.49 -12.73
N VAL A 183 5.49 8.63 -12.37
CA VAL A 183 4.10 8.95 -12.72
C VAL A 183 4.08 9.34 -14.21
N GLY A 184 3.49 8.49 -15.06
CA GLY A 184 3.11 8.86 -16.44
C GLY A 184 4.20 8.87 -17.50
N ARG A 185 5.27 8.07 -17.42
CA ARG A 185 6.09 7.82 -18.61
C ARG A 185 5.37 6.86 -19.55
N ARG A 186 5.05 7.35 -20.76
CA ARG A 186 4.72 6.47 -21.89
C ARG A 186 5.89 5.53 -22.12
N PRO A 187 5.64 4.22 -22.42
CA PRO A 187 6.72 3.34 -22.86
C PRO A 187 7.40 3.97 -24.06
N VAL A 188 8.73 4.07 -24.01
CA VAL A 188 9.55 4.42 -25.16
C VAL A 188 9.49 3.18 -26.06
N GLY A 189 8.78 3.30 -27.20
CA GLY A 189 8.68 2.27 -28.24
C GLY A 189 10.01 2.00 -28.91
#